data_a9ca8938d546d57c44442aabe4b41a65
#
_entry.id   a9ca8938d546d57c44442aabe4b41a65
#
_cell.length_a   1.000
_cell.length_b   1.000
_cell.length_c   1.000
_cell.angle_alpha   90.00
_cell.angle_beta   90.00
_cell.angle_gamma   90.00
#
_symmetry.space_group_name_H-M   'P 1'
#
loop_
_entity.id
_entity.type
_entity.pdbx_description
1 polymer ?
#
loop_
_entity_poly.entity_id
_entity_poly.type
_entity_poly.pdbx_seq_one_letter_code
_entity_poly.pdbx_strand_id
1 'polypeptide(L)'
;MRRISRNEKAVRGSMRVNGRDIATLENADYIIPDGTYPVSVTFSPRFKRMLPLIGNVPGRSGIRIHRGTKPEHSKGCILVSAAMEQQLTAEWLALQASNEPIKIIIDNEN
;
A
#
# COMPACT_ATOMS: atom_id res chain seq x y z
N MET A 1 -2.28 8.63 -0.72
CA MET A 1 -2.95 7.79 -1.74
C MET A 1 -4.37 8.27 -1.94
N ARG A 2 -4.75 8.45 -3.16
CA ARG A 2 -6.08 8.95 -3.52
C ARG A 2 -6.79 7.90 -4.36
N ARG A 3 -7.97 7.50 -3.95
CA ARG A 3 -8.82 6.58 -4.71
C ARG A 3 -9.58 7.37 -5.77
N ILE A 4 -9.47 6.96 -7.04
CA ILE A 4 -9.93 7.73 -8.18
C ILE A 4 -11.18 7.12 -8.82
N SER A 5 -11.20 5.81 -8.99
CA SER A 5 -12.33 5.13 -9.60
C SER A 5 -12.61 3.79 -8.92
N ARG A 6 -13.85 3.34 -9.03
CA ARG A 6 -14.30 2.11 -8.40
C ARG A 6 -15.31 1.39 -9.29
N ASN A 7 -15.18 0.08 -9.38
CA ASN A 7 -16.22 -0.79 -9.91
C ASN A 7 -16.54 -1.89 -8.88
N GLU A 8 -17.31 -2.90 -9.25
CA GLU A 8 -17.71 -3.97 -8.33
C GLU A 8 -16.53 -4.75 -7.74
N LYS A 9 -15.42 -4.84 -8.45
CA LYS A 9 -14.28 -5.68 -8.09
C LYS A 9 -13.06 -4.92 -7.65
N ALA A 10 -12.84 -3.73 -8.19
CA ALA A 10 -11.57 -3.02 -8.06
C ALA A 10 -11.75 -1.56 -7.71
N VAL A 11 -10.82 -1.05 -6.91
CA VAL A 11 -10.64 0.38 -6.67
C VAL A 11 -9.29 0.77 -7.21
N ARG A 12 -9.25 1.71 -8.15
CA ARG A 12 -8.02 2.24 -8.73
C ARG A 12 -7.72 3.60 -8.13
N GLY A 13 -6.46 3.81 -7.84
CA GLY A 13 -6.02 5.06 -7.27
C GLY A 13 -4.63 5.44 -7.70
N SER A 14 -4.13 6.50 -7.08
CA SER A 14 -2.78 6.99 -7.28
C SER A 14 -2.16 7.35 -5.94
N MET A 15 -0.92 6.98 -5.75
CA MET A 15 -0.14 7.33 -4.57
C MET A 15 1.01 8.24 -4.98
N ARG A 16 1.13 9.39 -4.33
CA ARG A 16 2.22 10.31 -4.61
C ARG A 16 3.37 10.08 -3.65
N VAL A 17 4.53 9.79 -4.21
CA VAL A 17 5.76 9.52 -3.45
C VAL A 17 6.91 10.31 -4.07
N ASN A 18 7.45 11.26 -3.33
CA ASN A 18 8.59 12.10 -3.78
C ASN A 18 8.36 12.71 -5.17
N GLY A 19 7.15 13.26 -5.39
CA GLY A 19 6.80 13.90 -6.66
C GLY A 19 6.43 12.95 -7.79
N ARG A 20 6.44 11.64 -7.54
CA ARG A 20 6.01 10.63 -8.53
C ARG A 20 4.60 10.14 -8.20
N ASP A 21 3.79 9.93 -9.21
CA ASP A 21 2.48 9.32 -9.07
C ASP A 21 2.56 7.83 -9.41
N ILE A 22 2.14 7.00 -8.48
CA ILE A 22 2.22 5.55 -8.57
C ILE A 22 0.80 4.99 -8.62
N ALA A 23 0.48 4.25 -9.68
CA ALA A 23 -0.83 3.61 -9.80
C ALA A 23 -1.03 2.56 -8.72
N THR A 24 -2.22 2.57 -8.10
CA THR A 24 -2.59 1.62 -7.05
C THR A 24 -3.85 0.86 -7.44
N LEU A 25 -3.97 -0.36 -6.93
CA LEU A 25 -5.13 -1.22 -7.14
C LEU A 25 -5.51 -1.86 -5.82
N GLU A 26 -6.79 -1.83 -5.49
CA GLU A 26 -7.33 -2.48 -4.30
C GLU A 26 -8.50 -3.38 -4.67
N ASN A 27 -8.75 -4.39 -3.83
CA ASN A 27 -9.96 -5.20 -3.93
C ASN A 27 -11.12 -4.41 -3.31
N ALA A 28 -12.18 -4.16 -4.08
CA ALA A 28 -13.32 -3.35 -3.64
C ALA A 28 -14.03 -3.91 -2.40
N ASP A 29 -13.93 -5.22 -2.17
CA ASP A 29 -14.57 -5.90 -1.04
C ASP A 29 -13.76 -5.76 0.27
N TYR A 30 -12.52 -5.31 0.20
CA TYR A 30 -11.59 -5.33 1.34
C TYR A 30 -10.84 -4.02 1.57
N ILE A 31 -11.31 -2.92 1.01
CA ILE A 31 -10.61 -1.64 1.17
C ILE A 31 -10.48 -1.26 2.65
N ILE A 32 -9.36 -0.61 2.98
CA ILE A 32 -9.16 -0.10 4.32
C ILE A 32 -9.78 1.30 4.44
N PRO A 33 -10.20 1.72 5.64
CA PRO A 33 -10.80 3.04 5.81
C PRO A 33 -9.86 4.17 5.42
N ASP A 34 -10.43 5.30 5.02
CA ASP A 34 -9.68 6.55 4.85
C ASP A 34 -8.98 6.91 6.15
N GLY A 35 -7.82 7.48 6.06
CA GLY A 35 -7.08 7.90 7.23
C GLY A 35 -5.58 7.97 6.99
N THR A 36 -4.85 8.19 8.08
CA THR A 36 -3.39 8.24 8.09
C THR A 36 -2.88 7.05 8.87
N TYR A 37 -1.97 6.29 8.27
CA TYR A 37 -1.45 5.06 8.86
C TYR A 37 0.08 5.08 8.87
N PRO A 38 0.71 4.57 9.94
CA PRO A 38 2.17 4.41 9.94
C PRO A 38 2.57 3.28 8.98
N VAL A 39 3.73 3.44 8.37
CA VAL A 39 4.31 2.43 7.48
C VAL A 39 5.68 2.03 8.02
N SER A 40 5.92 0.74 8.06
CA SER A 40 7.24 0.17 8.36
C SER A 40 7.58 -0.89 7.31
N VAL A 41 8.86 -1.14 7.11
CA VAL A 41 9.30 -2.22 6.20
C VAL A 41 9.73 -3.39 7.06
N THR A 42 9.03 -4.50 6.92
CA THR A 42 9.29 -5.70 7.72
C THR A 42 9.26 -6.94 6.83
N PHE A 43 9.79 -8.05 7.34
CA PHE A 43 9.72 -9.31 6.63
C PHE A 43 8.28 -9.83 6.61
N SER A 44 7.81 -10.18 5.42
CA SER A 44 6.50 -10.81 5.24
C SER A 44 6.64 -12.33 5.24
N PRO A 45 6.11 -13.03 6.23
CA PRO A 45 6.14 -14.51 6.22
C PRO A 45 5.40 -15.10 5.03
N ARG A 46 4.31 -14.45 4.61
CA ARG A 46 3.49 -14.91 3.48
C ARG A 46 4.22 -14.80 2.15
N PHE A 47 4.84 -13.64 1.89
CA PHE A 47 5.52 -13.37 0.63
C PHE A 47 7.01 -13.68 0.65
N LYS A 48 7.55 -13.99 1.84
CA LYS A 48 8.95 -14.38 2.07
C LYS A 48 9.95 -13.34 1.58
N ARG A 49 9.65 -12.07 1.80
CA ARG A 49 10.52 -10.93 1.50
C ARG A 49 10.14 -9.71 2.33
N MET A 50 11.04 -8.73 2.36
CA MET A 50 10.78 -7.44 3.00
C MET A 50 9.75 -6.66 2.16
N LEU A 51 8.72 -6.16 2.82
CA LEU A 51 7.66 -5.37 2.19
C LEU A 51 7.16 -4.28 3.13
N PRO A 52 6.64 -3.16 2.58
CA PRO A 52 5.97 -2.16 3.40
C PRO A 52 4.76 -2.75 4.13
N LEU A 53 4.67 -2.46 5.41
CA LEU A 53 3.54 -2.85 6.27
C LEU A 53 2.80 -1.61 6.70
N ILE A 54 1.49 -1.60 6.48
CA ILE A 54 0.61 -0.52 6.93
C ILE A 54 0.06 -0.90 8.30
N GLY A 55 0.43 -0.10 9.31
CA GLY A 55 0.06 -0.36 10.69
C GLY A 55 -1.26 0.28 11.11
N ASN A 56 -1.79 -0.17 12.22
CA ASN A 56 -2.97 0.40 12.86
C ASN A 56 -4.25 0.40 12.01
N VAL A 57 -4.36 -0.52 11.06
CA VAL A 57 -5.60 -0.67 10.28
C VAL A 57 -6.65 -1.30 11.17
N PRO A 58 -7.81 -0.65 11.36
CA PRO A 58 -8.84 -1.15 12.28
C PRO A 58 -9.27 -2.58 11.97
N GLY A 59 -9.18 -3.46 12.97
CA GLY A 59 -9.64 -4.85 12.87
C GLY A 59 -8.82 -5.74 11.95
N ARG A 60 -7.65 -5.28 11.47
CA ARG A 60 -6.84 -6.04 10.51
C ARG A 60 -5.36 -5.98 10.88
N SER A 61 -4.63 -6.99 10.45
CA SER A 61 -3.17 -7.04 10.55
C SER A 61 -2.59 -7.58 9.26
N GLY A 62 -1.29 -7.38 9.05
CA GLY A 62 -0.61 -7.88 7.86
C GLY A 62 -1.01 -7.18 6.56
N ILE A 63 -1.55 -5.97 6.64
CA ILE A 63 -1.89 -5.18 5.46
C ILE A 63 -0.62 -4.56 4.90
N ARG A 64 -0.33 -4.86 3.63
CA ARG A 64 0.93 -4.47 3.01
C ARG A 64 0.71 -3.81 1.65
N ILE A 65 1.77 -3.18 1.15
CA ILE A 65 1.87 -2.74 -0.24
C ILE A 65 2.72 -3.79 -0.95
N HIS A 66 2.16 -4.44 -1.96
CA HIS A 66 2.88 -5.47 -2.71
C HIS A 66 2.44 -5.52 -4.17
N ARG A 67 3.17 -6.30 -4.96
CA ARG A 67 2.86 -6.44 -6.38
C ARG A 67 1.57 -7.21 -6.61
N GLY A 68 0.83 -6.80 -7.64
CA GLY A 68 -0.36 -7.52 -8.08
C GLY A 68 -1.00 -6.79 -9.25
N THR A 69 -1.69 -7.53 -10.11
CA THR A 69 -2.30 -7.01 -11.32
C THR A 69 -3.82 -7.20 -11.34
N LYS A 70 -4.36 -7.94 -10.38
CA LYS A 70 -5.79 -8.24 -10.29
C LYS A 70 -6.28 -7.99 -8.88
N PRO A 71 -7.54 -7.51 -8.70
CA PRO A 71 -8.08 -7.27 -7.36
C PRO A 71 -8.03 -8.51 -6.47
N GLU A 72 -8.18 -9.69 -7.05
CA GLU A 72 -8.14 -10.96 -6.31
C GLU A 72 -6.80 -11.24 -5.63
N HIS A 73 -5.73 -10.55 -6.04
CA HIS A 73 -4.43 -10.63 -5.40
C HIS A 73 -4.38 -9.91 -4.04
N SER A 74 -5.47 -9.25 -3.66
CA SER A 74 -5.53 -8.46 -2.43
C SER A 74 -6.73 -8.84 -1.56
N LYS A 75 -6.50 -8.87 -0.24
CA LYS A 75 -7.54 -8.89 0.79
C LYS A 75 -7.32 -7.73 1.75
N GLY A 76 -7.21 -6.52 1.19
CA GLY A 76 -6.94 -5.29 1.94
C GLY A 76 -5.60 -4.66 1.63
N CYS A 77 -4.66 -5.40 1.06
CA CYS A 77 -3.37 -4.87 0.63
C CYS A 77 -3.52 -3.91 -0.56
N ILE A 78 -2.62 -2.96 -0.64
CA ILE A 78 -2.54 -2.04 -1.77
C ILE A 78 -1.60 -2.63 -2.80
N LEU A 79 -2.08 -2.82 -4.03
CA LEU A 79 -1.31 -3.43 -5.10
C LEU A 79 -0.67 -2.36 -5.97
N VAL A 80 0.59 -2.59 -6.31
CA VAL A 80 1.39 -1.74 -7.20
C VAL A 80 2.10 -2.64 -8.22
N SER A 81 2.80 -2.04 -9.20
CA SER A 81 3.62 -2.83 -10.11
C SER A 81 4.79 -3.48 -9.37
N ALA A 82 5.36 -4.54 -9.94
CA ALA A 82 6.52 -5.21 -9.36
C ALA A 82 7.71 -4.25 -9.22
N ALA A 83 7.93 -3.39 -10.21
CA ALA A 83 9.01 -2.39 -10.17
C ALA A 83 8.79 -1.41 -9.02
N MET A 84 7.56 -0.93 -8.82
CA MET A 84 7.24 0.01 -7.75
C MET A 84 7.33 -0.66 -6.38
N GLU A 85 6.91 -1.90 -6.24
CA GLU A 85 7.09 -2.65 -5.00
C GLU A 85 8.57 -2.67 -4.58
N GLN A 86 9.46 -2.99 -5.51
CA GLN A 86 10.90 -3.03 -5.25
C GLN A 86 11.45 -1.66 -4.87
N GLN A 87 11.10 -0.63 -5.63
CA GLN A 87 11.57 0.74 -5.37
C GLN A 87 11.10 1.27 -4.03
N LEU A 88 9.82 1.14 -3.72
CA LEU A 88 9.25 1.62 -2.46
C LEU A 88 9.85 0.87 -1.28
N THR A 89 10.01 -0.43 -1.37
CA THR A 89 10.62 -1.23 -0.31
C THR A 89 12.05 -0.75 -0.02
N ALA A 90 12.85 -0.55 -1.05
CA ALA A 90 14.24 -0.11 -0.90
C ALA A 90 14.33 1.32 -0.34
N GLU A 91 13.55 2.26 -0.88
CA GLU A 91 13.55 3.65 -0.44
C GLU A 91 13.10 3.79 1.01
N TRP A 92 12.03 3.08 1.38
CA TRP A 92 11.46 3.19 2.72
C TRP A 92 12.27 2.42 3.76
N LEU A 93 12.92 1.34 3.35
CA LEU A 93 13.86 0.66 4.24
C LEU A 93 15.05 1.57 4.59
N ALA A 94 15.54 2.35 3.63
CA ALA A 94 16.60 3.33 3.86
C ALA A 94 16.14 4.45 4.81
N LEU A 95 14.93 4.97 4.64
CA LEU A 95 14.36 5.97 5.55
C LEU A 95 14.22 5.41 6.96
N GLN A 96 13.74 4.19 7.08
CA GLN A 96 13.58 3.51 8.37
C GLN A 96 14.93 3.32 9.06
N ALA A 97 15.97 2.97 8.32
CA ALA A 97 17.32 2.83 8.85
C ALA A 97 17.88 4.16 9.39
N SER A 98 17.40 5.28 8.85
CA SER A 98 17.75 6.64 9.30
C SER A 98 16.78 7.18 10.37
N ASN A 99 15.92 6.34 10.93
CA ASN A 99 14.90 6.70 11.91
C ASN A 99 13.89 7.75 11.41
N GLU A 100 13.68 7.82 10.10
CA GLU A 100 12.67 8.70 9.52
C GLU A 100 11.31 8.01 9.57
N PRO A 101 10.29 8.64 10.18
CA PRO A 101 8.95 8.05 10.20
C PRO A 101 8.32 8.11 8.81
N ILE A 102 7.57 7.06 8.48
CA ILE A 102 6.86 6.94 7.21
C ILE A 102 5.39 6.79 7.50
N LYS A 103 4.56 7.50 6.77
CA LYS A 103 3.10 7.37 6.88
C LYS A 103 2.47 7.39 5.49
N ILE A 104 1.31 6.74 5.38
CA ILE A 104 0.47 6.81 4.19
C ILE A 104 -0.83 7.50 4.56
N ILE A 105 -1.26 8.42 3.71
CA ILE A 105 -2.53 9.11 3.83
C ILE A 105 -3.45 8.57 2.74
N ILE A 106 -4.60 8.04 3.12
CA ILE A 106 -5.55 7.44 2.21
C ILE A 106 -6.83 8.26 2.18
N ASP A 107 -7.20 8.72 1.00
CA ASP A 107 -8.38 9.54 0.74
C ASP A 107 -9.25 8.93 -0.34
N ASN A 108 -10.57 9.01 -0.15
CA ASN A 108 -11.50 8.77 -1.23
C ASN A 108 -11.77 10.07 -1.97
N GLU A 109 -11.71 10.02 -3.28
CA GLU A 109 -12.17 11.10 -4.12
C GLU A 109 -13.58 10.81 -4.60
N ASN A 110 -14.52 11.64 -4.15
CA ASN A 110 -15.93 11.53 -4.55
C ASN A 110 -16.28 12.65 -5.52
#